data_2c7ca7db865b38a7bb3f358978cc4b6d
#
_entry.id   2c7ca7db865b38a7bb3f358978cc4b6d
#
_cell.length_a   1.000
_cell.length_b   1.000
_cell.length_c   1.000
_cell.angle_alpha   90.00
_cell.angle_beta   90.00
_cell.angle_gamma   90.00
#
_symmetry.space_group_name_H-M   'P 1'
#
loop_
_entity.id
_entity.type
_entity.pdbx_description
1 polymer ?
#
loop_
_entity_poly.entity_id
_entity_poly.type
_entity_poly.pdbx_seq_one_letter_code
_entity_poly.pdbx_strand_id
1 'polypeptide(L)'
;LFKLPEDIQGTLRSQPAAFYAKRIISCEGATEEGIIRAISDHLQEERGYGLAVQGIVHIDGTGHNQFYKYANIFKSIGYDSLVFCDDDNRDVDKDKEDARNNGIEIVLCDKGKSIEQQLFNDIPWEGVCELLDYAIQEHGEQKIIESNGFGSVKEIKESTEESQTNWRTKLGDKAKSKQAWYKNIHHGEQLGKVIIKYVSQMDKECTLRKEYEQIINWIGNDID
;
A
#
# COMPACT_ATOMS: atom_id res chain seq x y z
N LEU A 1 -32.58 5.82 -16.17
CA LEU A 1 -31.19 5.65 -16.67
C LEU A 1 -30.29 6.53 -15.81
N PHE A 2 -29.52 5.91 -14.94
CA PHE A 2 -28.51 6.59 -14.13
C PHE A 2 -27.43 7.11 -15.11
N LYS A 3 -27.26 8.44 -15.22
CA LYS A 3 -26.11 9.00 -15.91
C LYS A 3 -24.96 9.03 -14.92
N LEU A 4 -23.99 8.16 -15.10
CA LEU A 4 -22.71 8.26 -14.39
C LEU A 4 -22.05 9.60 -14.81
N PRO A 5 -21.42 10.33 -13.87
CA PRO A 5 -20.63 11.51 -14.20
C PRO A 5 -19.60 11.20 -15.29
N GLU A 6 -19.32 12.17 -16.17
CA GLU A 6 -18.45 11.94 -17.34
C GLU A 6 -17.01 11.53 -16.97
N ASP A 7 -16.53 12.00 -15.84
CA ASP A 7 -15.22 11.67 -15.29
C ASP A 7 -15.10 10.20 -14.85
N ILE A 8 -16.23 9.57 -14.48
CA ILE A 8 -16.27 8.14 -14.12
C ILE A 8 -16.23 7.26 -15.34
N GLN A 9 -16.83 7.70 -16.45
CA GLN A 9 -16.84 6.91 -17.68
C GLN A 9 -15.43 6.61 -18.20
N GLY A 10 -14.48 7.55 -18.00
CA GLY A 10 -13.07 7.34 -18.31
C GLY A 10 -12.44 6.21 -17.49
N THR A 11 -12.62 6.26 -16.17
CA THR A 11 -12.09 5.26 -15.23
C THR A 11 -12.71 3.88 -15.46
N LEU A 12 -14.02 3.84 -15.68
CA LEU A 12 -14.72 2.60 -15.92
C LEU A 12 -14.33 1.95 -17.26
N ARG A 13 -13.91 2.73 -18.25
CA ARG A 13 -13.35 2.19 -19.49
C ARG A 13 -11.95 1.61 -19.33
N SER A 14 -11.16 2.17 -18.42
CA SER A 14 -9.81 1.68 -18.12
C SER A 14 -9.80 0.45 -17.21
N GLN A 15 -10.86 0.28 -16.40
CA GLN A 15 -10.95 -0.82 -15.42
C GLN A 15 -12.34 -1.52 -15.46
N PRO A 16 -12.68 -2.18 -16.58
CA PRO A 16 -14.00 -2.78 -16.77
C PRO A 16 -14.30 -3.92 -15.77
N ALA A 17 -13.27 -4.55 -15.21
CA ALA A 17 -13.40 -5.59 -14.19
C ALA A 17 -14.13 -5.11 -12.93
N ALA A 18 -14.01 -3.81 -12.58
CA ALA A 18 -14.67 -3.23 -11.43
C ALA A 18 -16.20 -3.37 -11.47
N PHE A 19 -16.82 -3.39 -12.64
CA PHE A 19 -18.26 -3.57 -12.78
C PHE A 19 -18.78 -4.97 -12.48
N TYR A 20 -17.90 -5.95 -12.54
CA TYR A 20 -18.24 -7.35 -12.24
C TYR A 20 -17.89 -7.73 -10.81
N ALA A 21 -17.31 -6.80 -10.07
CA ALA A 21 -16.98 -7.00 -8.67
C ALA A 21 -18.20 -6.92 -7.78
N LYS A 22 -18.09 -7.42 -6.54
CA LYS A 22 -19.01 -7.18 -5.43
C LYS A 22 -18.48 -6.09 -4.51
N ARG A 23 -17.16 -6.01 -4.39
CA ARG A 23 -16.45 -5.09 -3.50
C ARG A 23 -15.23 -4.49 -4.21
N ILE A 24 -14.86 -3.26 -3.85
CA ILE A 24 -13.78 -2.52 -4.50
C ILE A 24 -12.75 -2.07 -3.47
N ILE A 25 -11.47 -2.32 -3.74
CA ILE A 25 -10.35 -1.70 -3.04
C ILE A 25 -9.79 -0.59 -3.93
N SER A 26 -9.91 0.66 -3.51
CA SER A 26 -9.36 1.81 -4.22
C SER A 26 -7.98 2.14 -3.66
N CYS A 27 -6.94 1.92 -4.44
CA CYS A 27 -5.55 2.19 -4.10
C CYS A 27 -5.16 3.60 -4.55
N GLU A 28 -4.31 4.29 -3.79
CA GLU A 28 -3.79 5.60 -4.20
C GLU A 28 -2.96 5.51 -5.48
N GLY A 29 -2.08 4.51 -5.56
CA GLY A 29 -1.19 4.31 -6.69
C GLY A 29 -0.67 2.89 -6.83
N ALA A 30 0.33 2.76 -7.68
CA ALA A 30 0.90 1.48 -8.09
C ALA A 30 1.56 0.68 -6.94
N THR A 31 2.10 1.36 -5.94
CA THR A 31 2.71 0.71 -4.77
C THR A 31 1.66 -0.02 -3.94
N GLU A 32 0.59 0.68 -3.57
CA GLU A 32 -0.55 0.13 -2.81
C GLU A 32 -1.23 -0.98 -3.61
N GLU A 33 -1.43 -0.80 -4.91
CA GLU A 33 -1.98 -1.84 -5.78
C GLU A 33 -1.11 -3.10 -5.77
N GLY A 34 0.22 -2.96 -5.84
CA GLY A 34 1.14 -4.08 -5.76
C GLY A 34 1.07 -4.81 -4.42
N ILE A 35 0.96 -4.08 -3.30
CA ILE A 35 0.78 -4.69 -1.96
C ILE A 35 -0.52 -5.52 -1.92
N ILE A 36 -1.63 -4.98 -2.43
CA ILE A 36 -2.91 -5.71 -2.50
C ILE A 36 -2.81 -6.97 -3.37
N ARG A 37 -2.05 -6.92 -4.47
CA ARG A 37 -1.79 -8.11 -5.30
C ARG A 37 -1.02 -9.17 -4.53
N ALA A 38 0.02 -8.80 -3.80
CA ALA A 38 0.78 -9.74 -2.97
C ALA A 38 -0.09 -10.38 -1.88
N ILE A 39 -1.01 -9.61 -1.27
CA ILE A 39 -1.99 -10.15 -0.32
C ILE A 39 -2.92 -11.15 -1.03
N SER A 40 -3.41 -10.83 -2.23
CA SER A 40 -4.26 -11.75 -3.01
C SER A 40 -3.54 -13.07 -3.34
N ASP A 41 -2.28 -12.99 -3.75
CA ASP A 41 -1.48 -14.17 -4.07
C ASP A 41 -1.22 -15.03 -2.84
N HIS A 42 -0.91 -14.40 -1.71
CA HIS A 42 -0.74 -15.09 -0.42
C HIS A 42 -2.02 -15.81 0.02
N LEU A 43 -3.19 -15.16 -0.10
CA LEU A 43 -4.47 -15.79 0.20
C LEU A 43 -4.75 -16.97 -0.76
N GLN A 44 -4.38 -16.82 -2.03
CA GLN A 44 -4.50 -17.91 -3.01
C GLN A 44 -3.62 -19.12 -2.63
N GLU A 45 -2.41 -18.89 -2.13
CA GLU A 45 -1.50 -19.95 -1.67
C GLU A 45 -2.01 -20.61 -0.38
N GLU A 46 -2.48 -19.84 0.59
CA GLU A 46 -2.90 -20.37 1.89
C GLU A 46 -4.30 -21.00 1.88
N ARG A 47 -5.24 -20.41 1.14
CA ARG A 47 -6.66 -20.77 1.20
C ARG A 47 -7.18 -21.40 -0.08
N GLY A 48 -6.37 -21.42 -1.15
CA GLY A 48 -6.76 -21.89 -2.47
C GLY A 48 -7.54 -20.88 -3.31
N TYR A 49 -7.79 -19.67 -2.80
CA TYR A 49 -8.48 -18.61 -3.52
C TYR A 49 -7.99 -17.21 -3.13
N GLY A 50 -7.85 -16.33 -4.11
CA GLY A 50 -7.49 -14.91 -3.92
C GLY A 50 -8.72 -14.00 -4.00
N LEU A 51 -8.49 -12.69 -4.11
CA LEU A 51 -9.52 -11.66 -4.09
C LEU A 51 -10.58 -11.82 -5.18
N ALA A 52 -10.18 -12.20 -6.40
CA ALA A 52 -11.09 -12.29 -7.54
C ALA A 52 -12.23 -13.31 -7.32
N VAL A 53 -11.94 -14.44 -6.66
CA VAL A 53 -12.95 -15.45 -6.32
C VAL A 53 -14.00 -14.92 -5.34
N GLN A 54 -13.57 -14.00 -4.47
CA GLN A 54 -14.47 -13.33 -3.52
C GLN A 54 -15.24 -12.15 -4.16
N GLY A 55 -15.03 -11.91 -5.45
CA GLY A 55 -15.61 -10.77 -6.16
C GLY A 55 -15.03 -9.42 -5.73
N ILE A 56 -13.78 -9.41 -5.24
CA ILE A 56 -13.07 -8.18 -4.88
C ILE A 56 -12.14 -7.80 -6.02
N VAL A 57 -12.20 -6.54 -6.44
CA VAL A 57 -11.31 -5.95 -7.43
C VAL A 57 -10.62 -4.74 -6.83
N HIS A 58 -9.32 -4.61 -7.04
CA HIS A 58 -8.57 -3.39 -6.72
C HIS A 58 -8.48 -2.49 -7.95
N ILE A 59 -8.49 -1.19 -7.72
CA ILE A 59 -8.38 -0.16 -8.76
C ILE A 59 -7.29 0.85 -8.39
N ASP A 60 -6.48 1.23 -9.38
CA ASP A 60 -5.49 2.30 -9.23
C ASP A 60 -6.19 3.67 -9.30
N GLY A 61 -5.97 4.50 -8.29
CA GLY A 61 -6.43 5.88 -8.23
C GLY A 61 -5.70 6.83 -9.19
N THR A 62 -4.76 6.31 -10.00
CA THR A 62 -3.98 7.04 -11.01
C THR A 62 -3.13 8.20 -10.47
N GLY A 63 -2.81 8.20 -9.17
CA GLY A 63 -1.91 9.17 -8.55
C GLY A 63 -2.41 10.63 -8.51
N HIS A 64 -3.67 10.90 -8.82
CA HIS A 64 -4.26 12.24 -8.90
C HIS A 64 -5.37 12.47 -7.87
N ASN A 65 -5.23 11.95 -6.66
CA ASN A 65 -6.21 12.11 -5.59
C ASN A 65 -7.64 11.63 -5.96
N GLN A 66 -7.76 10.76 -6.96
CA GLN A 66 -9.05 10.26 -7.44
C GLN A 66 -9.55 9.05 -6.66
N PHE A 67 -8.69 8.40 -5.90
CA PHE A 67 -9.01 7.15 -5.21
C PHE A 67 -10.17 7.28 -4.21
N TYR A 68 -10.27 8.36 -3.44
CA TYR A 68 -11.44 8.63 -2.60
C TYR A 68 -12.70 8.85 -3.42
N LYS A 69 -12.57 9.58 -4.52
CA LYS A 69 -13.70 9.88 -5.42
C LYS A 69 -14.23 8.58 -6.04
N TYR A 70 -13.35 7.69 -6.49
CA TYR A 70 -13.74 6.39 -7.03
C TYR A 70 -14.44 5.54 -5.97
N ALA A 71 -13.89 5.43 -4.77
CA ALA A 71 -14.51 4.70 -3.68
C ALA A 71 -15.92 5.24 -3.36
N ASN A 72 -16.09 6.58 -3.27
CA ASN A 72 -17.37 7.22 -3.03
C ASN A 72 -18.40 6.92 -4.15
N ILE A 73 -17.96 6.90 -5.39
CA ILE A 73 -18.82 6.60 -6.52
C ILE A 73 -19.28 5.16 -6.52
N PHE A 74 -18.36 4.21 -6.36
CA PHE A 74 -18.71 2.80 -6.26
C PHE A 74 -19.64 2.55 -5.09
N LYS A 75 -19.39 3.16 -3.93
CA LYS A 75 -20.30 3.10 -2.77
C LYS A 75 -21.69 3.63 -3.10
N SER A 76 -21.81 4.76 -3.81
CA SER A 76 -23.09 5.36 -4.17
C SER A 76 -23.94 4.51 -5.12
N ILE A 77 -23.33 3.61 -5.86
CA ILE A 77 -24.01 2.66 -6.76
C ILE A 77 -24.14 1.25 -6.17
N GLY A 78 -23.84 1.10 -4.86
CA GLY A 78 -24.13 -0.11 -4.10
C GLY A 78 -22.95 -1.07 -3.88
N TYR A 79 -21.73 -0.70 -4.28
CA TYR A 79 -20.55 -1.52 -3.96
C TYR A 79 -20.08 -1.26 -2.54
N ASP A 80 -19.60 -2.29 -1.89
CA ASP A 80 -18.80 -2.08 -0.70
C ASP A 80 -17.38 -1.68 -1.10
N SER A 81 -16.83 -0.68 -0.39
CA SER A 81 -15.59 -0.02 -0.81
C SER A 81 -14.63 0.17 0.36
N LEU A 82 -13.35 -0.09 0.10
CA LEU A 82 -12.23 0.23 0.97
C LEU A 82 -11.25 1.14 0.21
N VAL A 83 -10.64 2.08 0.91
CA VAL A 83 -9.53 2.90 0.41
C VAL A 83 -8.25 2.46 1.11
N PHE A 84 -7.17 2.26 0.33
CA PHE A 84 -5.81 2.04 0.83
C PHE A 84 -4.88 3.10 0.26
N CYS A 85 -4.31 3.95 1.12
CA CYS A 85 -3.53 5.10 0.71
C CYS A 85 -2.56 5.60 1.79
N ASP A 86 -1.64 6.46 1.36
CA ASP A 86 -0.78 7.26 2.23
C ASP A 86 -1.59 8.29 3.06
N ASP A 87 -0.98 8.87 4.11
CA ASP A 87 -1.55 10.01 4.85
C ASP A 87 -0.63 11.26 4.77
N ASP A 88 0.10 11.40 3.69
CA ASP A 88 1.08 12.48 3.50
C ASP A 88 0.54 13.69 2.71
N ASN A 89 -0.66 13.57 2.12
CA ASN A 89 -1.28 14.60 1.29
C ASN A 89 -2.52 15.21 1.98
N ARG A 90 -2.49 16.53 2.20
CA ARG A 90 -3.60 17.28 2.81
C ARG A 90 -4.67 17.73 1.82
N ASP A 91 -4.39 17.69 0.52
CA ASP A 91 -5.32 18.19 -0.50
C ASP A 91 -6.57 17.30 -0.64
N VAL A 92 -6.56 16.12 -0.02
CA VAL A 92 -7.65 15.12 -0.04
C VAL A 92 -8.49 15.09 1.25
N ASP A 93 -8.25 15.94 2.22
CA ASP A 93 -8.91 15.89 3.54
C ASP A 93 -10.44 15.92 3.43
N LYS A 94 -10.99 16.71 2.50
CA LYS A 94 -12.43 16.76 2.26
C LYS A 94 -12.97 15.45 1.69
N ASP A 95 -12.33 14.90 0.68
CA ASP A 95 -12.75 13.64 0.03
C ASP A 95 -12.62 12.47 1.00
N LYS A 96 -11.63 12.50 1.88
CA LYS A 96 -11.43 11.56 2.98
C LYS A 96 -12.57 11.64 4.02
N GLU A 97 -12.99 12.85 4.38
CA GLU A 97 -14.12 13.04 5.30
C GLU A 97 -15.42 12.56 4.66
N ASP A 98 -15.67 12.90 3.39
CA ASP A 98 -16.83 12.43 2.64
C ASP A 98 -16.86 10.90 2.55
N ALA A 99 -15.72 10.26 2.31
CA ALA A 99 -15.61 8.80 2.29
C ALA A 99 -15.98 8.17 3.65
N ARG A 100 -15.48 8.73 4.75
CA ARG A 100 -15.84 8.28 6.11
C ARG A 100 -17.33 8.43 6.39
N ASN A 101 -17.91 9.56 6.03
CA ASN A 101 -19.34 9.84 6.21
C ASN A 101 -20.21 8.88 5.39
N ASN A 102 -19.72 8.39 4.27
CA ASN A 102 -20.38 7.39 3.43
C ASN A 102 -20.15 5.95 3.91
N GLY A 103 -19.47 5.74 5.03
CA GLY A 103 -19.18 4.42 5.60
C GLY A 103 -18.17 3.62 4.76
N ILE A 104 -17.24 4.29 4.09
CA ILE A 104 -16.12 3.65 3.42
C ILE A 104 -15.01 3.43 4.43
N GLU A 105 -14.48 2.22 4.48
CA GLU A 105 -13.33 1.91 5.31
C GLU A 105 -12.04 2.46 4.68
N ILE A 106 -11.20 3.10 5.51
CA ILE A 106 -9.99 3.75 5.05
C ILE A 106 -8.80 3.20 5.83
N VAL A 107 -7.87 2.60 5.12
CA VAL A 107 -6.59 2.11 5.64
C VAL A 107 -5.52 3.16 5.32
N LEU A 108 -4.87 3.67 6.36
CA LEU A 108 -3.99 4.84 6.30
C LEU A 108 -2.71 4.62 7.09
N CYS A 109 -1.60 5.08 6.53
CA CYS A 109 -0.35 5.28 7.27
C CYS A 109 -0.50 6.27 8.44
N ASP A 110 0.48 6.33 9.32
CA ASP A 110 0.58 7.38 10.32
C ASP A 110 0.55 8.74 9.66
N LYS A 111 -0.02 9.72 10.36
CA LYS A 111 -0.16 11.09 9.87
C LYS A 111 1.16 11.65 9.33
N GLY A 112 1.14 12.00 8.06
CA GLY A 112 2.26 12.61 7.36
C GLY A 112 3.27 11.61 6.80
N LYS A 113 3.02 10.30 6.90
CA LYS A 113 3.90 9.27 6.35
C LYS A 113 3.37 8.71 5.03
N SER A 114 4.30 8.36 4.14
CA SER A 114 4.03 7.48 3.00
C SER A 114 4.16 6.02 3.41
N ILE A 115 3.68 5.11 2.55
CA ILE A 115 3.78 3.66 2.79
C ILE A 115 5.25 3.22 2.94
N GLU A 116 6.18 3.79 2.19
CA GLU A 116 7.60 3.48 2.33
C GLU A 116 8.14 3.91 3.70
N GLN A 117 7.79 5.12 4.16
CA GLN A 117 8.22 5.60 5.47
C GLN A 117 7.61 4.75 6.60
N GLN A 118 6.35 4.38 6.49
CA GLN A 118 5.68 3.50 7.45
C GLN A 118 6.35 2.13 7.49
N LEU A 119 6.64 1.56 6.32
CA LEU A 119 7.28 0.27 6.19
C LEU A 119 8.64 0.21 6.89
N PHE A 120 9.54 1.16 6.56
CA PHE A 120 10.86 1.23 7.21
C PHE A 120 10.78 1.50 8.71
N ASN A 121 9.71 2.14 9.18
CA ASN A 121 9.51 2.40 10.61
C ASN A 121 9.11 1.13 11.38
N ASP A 122 8.19 0.34 10.85
CA ASP A 122 7.46 -0.68 11.59
C ASP A 122 7.98 -2.11 11.41
N ILE A 123 8.62 -2.40 10.28
CA ILE A 123 9.11 -3.75 9.98
C ILE A 123 10.32 -4.11 10.86
N PRO A 124 10.52 -5.38 11.29
CA PRO A 124 11.74 -5.80 11.97
C PRO A 124 13.02 -5.46 11.19
N TRP A 125 14.15 -5.32 11.87
CA TRP A 125 15.40 -4.88 11.25
C TRP A 125 15.86 -5.77 10.11
N GLU A 126 15.63 -7.06 10.21
CA GLU A 126 15.88 -8.05 9.16
C GLU A 126 15.09 -7.72 7.89
N GLY A 127 13.84 -7.28 8.05
CA GLY A 127 13.00 -6.84 6.94
C GLY A 127 13.49 -5.53 6.32
N VAL A 128 13.99 -4.60 7.14
CA VAL A 128 14.66 -3.36 6.65
C VAL A 128 15.87 -3.70 5.80
N CYS A 129 16.68 -4.65 6.25
CA CYS A 129 17.84 -5.12 5.49
C CYS A 129 17.45 -5.79 4.16
N GLU A 130 16.38 -6.58 4.16
CA GLU A 130 15.84 -7.23 2.95
C GLU A 130 15.34 -6.20 1.93
N LEU A 131 14.62 -5.18 2.39
CA LEU A 131 14.18 -4.08 1.53
C LEU A 131 15.35 -3.28 0.95
N LEU A 132 16.37 -3.03 1.75
CA LEU A 132 17.59 -2.36 1.29
C LEU A 132 18.30 -3.19 0.20
N ASP A 133 18.43 -4.51 0.41
CA ASP A 133 19.03 -5.41 -0.58
C ASP A 133 18.24 -5.40 -1.88
N TYR A 134 16.93 -5.45 -1.77
CA TYR A 134 16.05 -5.38 -2.93
C TYR A 134 16.21 -4.05 -3.69
N ALA A 135 16.25 -2.91 -2.98
CA ALA A 135 16.50 -1.63 -3.62
C ALA A 135 17.86 -1.57 -4.34
N ILE A 136 18.90 -2.15 -3.71
CA ILE A 136 20.25 -2.24 -4.31
C ILE A 136 20.25 -3.13 -5.55
N GLN A 137 19.55 -4.27 -5.50
CA GLN A 137 19.41 -5.17 -6.65
C GLN A 137 18.74 -4.48 -7.84
N GLU A 138 17.67 -3.73 -7.61
CA GLU A 138 16.90 -3.07 -8.66
C GLU A 138 17.58 -1.80 -9.22
N HIS A 139 18.28 -1.06 -8.38
CA HIS A 139 18.79 0.27 -8.75
C HIS A 139 20.30 0.43 -8.73
N GLY A 140 21.02 -0.56 -8.18
CA GLY A 140 22.46 -0.54 -8.00
C GLY A 140 22.89 0.18 -6.72
N GLU A 141 23.97 -0.33 -6.10
CA GLU A 141 24.51 0.18 -4.83
C GLU A 141 24.90 1.66 -4.92
N GLN A 142 25.49 2.07 -6.03
CA GLN A 142 25.88 3.46 -6.26
C GLN A 142 24.69 4.42 -6.10
N LYS A 143 23.54 4.09 -6.68
CA LYS A 143 22.34 4.94 -6.57
C LYS A 143 21.74 4.92 -5.17
N ILE A 144 21.72 3.77 -4.52
CA ILE A 144 21.06 3.61 -3.23
C ILE A 144 21.94 4.08 -2.07
N ILE A 145 23.20 3.80 -2.09
CA ILE A 145 24.14 4.04 -0.97
C ILE A 145 24.97 5.30 -1.22
N GLU A 146 25.77 5.33 -2.30
CA GLU A 146 26.75 6.39 -2.52
C GLU A 146 26.09 7.74 -2.80
N SER A 147 25.09 7.81 -3.70
CA SER A 147 24.38 9.07 -4.03
C SER A 147 23.60 9.66 -2.85
N ASN A 148 23.29 8.84 -1.82
CA ASN A 148 22.60 9.28 -0.62
C ASN A 148 23.55 9.56 0.56
N GLY A 149 24.84 9.30 0.41
CA GLY A 149 25.83 9.54 1.45
C GLY A 149 25.66 8.60 2.66
N PHE A 150 25.21 7.34 2.43
CA PHE A 150 24.92 6.39 3.50
C PHE A 150 26.17 5.62 3.99
N GLY A 151 27.35 5.90 3.48
CA GLY A 151 28.57 5.17 3.83
C GLY A 151 28.63 3.81 3.13
N SER A 152 28.31 2.73 3.81
CA SER A 152 28.31 1.38 3.23
C SER A 152 27.09 0.54 3.67
N VAL A 153 26.72 -0.43 2.83
CA VAL A 153 25.66 -1.42 3.18
C VAL A 153 25.96 -2.13 4.49
N LYS A 154 27.25 -2.47 4.71
CA LYS A 154 27.71 -3.14 5.92
C LYS A 154 27.46 -2.29 7.17
N GLU A 155 27.81 -1.01 7.12
CA GLU A 155 27.58 -0.07 8.23
C GLU A 155 26.09 0.02 8.62
N ILE A 156 25.21 0.04 7.63
CA ILE A 156 23.76 0.06 7.88
C ILE A 156 23.32 -1.25 8.53
N LYS A 157 23.66 -2.40 7.96
CA LYS A 157 23.19 -3.72 8.41
C LYS A 157 23.72 -4.12 9.79
N GLU A 158 24.95 -3.76 10.10
CA GLU A 158 25.61 -4.06 11.39
C GLU A 158 25.37 -2.96 12.43
N SER A 159 24.45 -2.02 12.15
CA SER A 159 24.15 -0.92 13.07
C SER A 159 23.54 -1.41 14.39
N THR A 160 23.87 -0.72 15.49
CA THR A 160 23.29 -0.98 16.81
C THR A 160 21.82 -0.58 16.86
N GLU A 161 21.04 -1.13 17.76
CA GLU A 161 19.62 -0.78 17.96
C GLU A 161 19.39 0.75 18.08
N GLU A 162 20.28 1.43 18.79
CA GLU A 162 20.24 2.89 18.93
C GLU A 162 20.37 3.62 17.58
N SER A 163 21.24 3.11 16.70
CA SER A 163 21.48 3.65 15.35
C SER A 163 20.38 3.29 14.35
N GLN A 164 19.70 2.15 14.55
CA GLN A 164 18.66 1.65 13.66
C GLN A 164 17.50 2.64 13.52
N THR A 165 17.09 3.31 14.60
CA THR A 165 16.03 4.32 14.55
C THR A 165 16.34 5.44 13.55
N ASN A 166 17.58 5.92 13.54
CA ASN A 166 18.02 6.95 12.60
C ASN A 166 18.09 6.41 11.15
N TRP A 167 18.56 5.16 10.98
CA TRP A 167 18.59 4.53 9.67
C TRP A 167 17.21 4.30 9.10
N ARG A 168 16.24 3.84 9.89
CA ARG A 168 14.84 3.68 9.48
C ARG A 168 14.28 4.97 8.87
N THR A 169 14.46 6.08 9.58
CA THR A 169 14.01 7.40 9.10
C THR A 169 14.70 7.78 7.79
N LYS A 170 16.04 7.70 7.73
CA LYS A 170 16.81 8.06 6.53
C LYS A 170 16.45 7.20 5.31
N LEU A 171 16.31 5.89 5.49
CA LEU A 171 15.97 4.96 4.42
C LEU A 171 14.54 5.19 3.92
N GLY A 172 13.56 5.36 4.82
CA GLY A 172 12.19 5.66 4.47
C GLY A 172 12.04 6.98 3.70
N ASP A 173 12.71 8.04 4.16
CA ASP A 173 12.70 9.35 3.48
C ASP A 173 13.29 9.27 2.07
N LYS A 174 14.34 8.48 1.89
CA LYS A 174 14.97 8.30 0.57
C LYS A 174 14.16 7.40 -0.35
N ALA A 175 13.54 6.35 0.19
CA ALA A 175 12.66 5.48 -0.57
C ALA A 175 11.45 6.24 -1.14
N LYS A 176 10.86 7.15 -0.32
CA LYS A 176 9.77 8.05 -0.72
C LYS A 176 10.20 9.11 -1.74
N SER A 177 11.45 9.57 -1.70
CA SER A 177 11.93 10.73 -2.45
C SER A 177 11.76 10.56 -3.97
N LYS A 178 12.10 11.62 -4.74
CA LYS A 178 12.13 11.59 -6.22
C LYS A 178 12.96 10.45 -6.81
N GLN A 179 13.83 9.80 -6.03
CA GLN A 179 14.57 8.61 -6.45
C GLN A 179 13.67 7.37 -6.56
N ALA A 180 12.51 7.38 -5.91
CA ALA A 180 11.41 6.45 -6.10
C ALA A 180 11.84 4.98 -6.17
N TRP A 181 12.32 4.42 -5.01
CA TRP A 181 12.83 3.05 -4.98
C TRP A 181 11.76 2.01 -5.33
N TYR A 182 10.48 2.30 -5.04
CA TYR A 182 9.42 1.29 -5.10
C TYR A 182 8.13 1.78 -5.82
N LYS A 183 8.27 2.62 -6.85
CA LYS A 183 7.14 3.34 -7.50
C LYS A 183 6.47 2.59 -8.67
N ASN A 184 6.39 1.27 -8.64
CA ASN A 184 5.61 0.50 -9.61
C ASN A 184 4.93 -0.70 -8.95
N ILE A 185 4.00 -1.34 -9.67
CA ILE A 185 3.23 -2.48 -9.16
C ILE A 185 4.14 -3.63 -8.72
N HIS A 186 5.16 -3.98 -9.51
CA HIS A 186 6.09 -5.06 -9.19
C HIS A 186 6.85 -4.78 -7.89
N HIS A 187 7.32 -3.55 -7.69
CA HIS A 187 7.94 -3.17 -6.43
C HIS A 187 6.95 -3.26 -5.27
N GLY A 188 5.70 -2.80 -5.46
CA GLY A 188 4.63 -2.95 -4.47
C GLY A 188 4.37 -4.40 -4.10
N GLU A 189 4.38 -5.32 -5.07
CA GLU A 189 4.27 -6.77 -4.82
C GLU A 189 5.40 -7.28 -3.93
N GLN A 190 6.64 -6.83 -4.15
CA GLN A 190 7.76 -7.21 -3.27
C GLN A 190 7.62 -6.62 -1.86
N LEU A 191 7.20 -5.36 -1.73
CA LEU A 191 6.89 -4.78 -0.42
C LEU A 191 5.81 -5.59 0.31
N GLY A 192 4.73 -5.97 -0.39
CA GLY A 192 3.66 -6.80 0.16
C GLY A 192 4.15 -8.16 0.66
N LYS A 193 5.02 -8.84 -0.09
CA LYS A 193 5.65 -10.10 0.34
C LYS A 193 6.48 -9.92 1.61
N VAL A 194 7.22 -8.83 1.72
CA VAL A 194 8.02 -8.54 2.92
C VAL A 194 7.11 -8.23 4.11
N ILE A 195 6.02 -7.47 3.92
CA ILE A 195 5.01 -7.23 4.97
C ILE A 195 4.45 -8.57 5.47
N ILE A 196 3.97 -9.42 4.58
CA ILE A 196 3.38 -10.73 4.91
C ILE A 196 4.36 -11.60 5.70
N LYS A 197 5.61 -11.65 5.25
CA LYS A 197 6.68 -12.44 5.90
C LYS A 197 6.95 -12.02 7.34
N TYR A 198 6.88 -10.72 7.62
CA TYR A 198 7.29 -10.16 8.91
C TYR A 198 6.14 -9.69 9.81
N VAL A 199 4.89 -9.67 9.33
CA VAL A 199 3.75 -9.11 10.06
C VAL A 199 3.56 -9.73 11.44
N SER A 200 3.79 -11.03 11.61
CA SER A 200 3.67 -11.71 12.90
C SER A 200 4.74 -11.30 13.92
N GLN A 201 5.85 -10.75 13.45
CA GLN A 201 6.99 -10.29 14.27
C GLN A 201 6.90 -8.79 14.58
N MET A 202 6.02 -8.04 13.91
CA MET A 202 5.81 -6.62 14.17
C MET A 202 5.09 -6.44 15.51
N ASP A 203 5.33 -5.29 16.15
CA ASP A 203 4.56 -4.88 17.33
C ASP A 203 3.06 -4.84 16.97
N LYS A 204 2.23 -5.36 17.86
CA LYS A 204 0.77 -5.38 17.67
C LYS A 204 0.16 -3.98 17.58
N GLU A 205 0.82 -3.01 18.18
CA GLU A 205 0.34 -1.63 18.19
C GLU A 205 0.87 -0.79 17.03
N CYS A 206 1.83 -1.30 16.23
CA CYS A 206 2.35 -0.56 15.09
C CYS A 206 1.31 -0.43 13.97
N THR A 207 1.40 0.66 13.25
CA THR A 207 0.40 1.05 12.23
C THR A 207 0.38 0.09 11.06
N LEU A 208 1.53 -0.30 10.53
CA LEU A 208 1.61 -1.21 9.38
C LEU A 208 0.94 -2.57 9.63
N ARG A 209 1.10 -3.12 10.85
CA ARG A 209 0.43 -4.36 11.23
C ARG A 209 -1.08 -4.18 11.31
N LYS A 210 -1.55 -3.08 11.91
CA LYS A 210 -2.97 -2.75 11.98
C LYS A 210 -3.58 -2.55 10.59
N GLU A 211 -2.88 -1.88 9.68
CA GLU A 211 -3.28 -1.72 8.29
C GLU A 211 -3.46 -3.07 7.59
N TYR A 212 -2.47 -3.95 7.72
CA TYR A 212 -2.54 -5.30 7.16
C TYR A 212 -3.73 -6.09 7.75
N GLU A 213 -3.87 -6.12 9.07
CA GLU A 213 -4.97 -6.81 9.76
C GLU A 213 -6.34 -6.22 9.37
N GLN A 214 -6.44 -4.91 9.19
CA GLN A 214 -7.65 -4.23 8.73
C GLN A 214 -8.02 -4.65 7.31
N ILE A 215 -7.06 -4.70 6.38
CA ILE A 215 -7.27 -5.17 5.01
C ILE A 215 -7.76 -6.64 5.04
N ILE A 216 -7.07 -7.52 5.77
CA ILE A 216 -7.45 -8.94 5.87
C ILE A 216 -8.85 -9.12 6.47
N ASN A 217 -9.19 -8.37 7.51
CA ASN A 217 -10.52 -8.42 8.13
C ASN A 217 -11.61 -7.94 7.17
N TRP A 218 -11.34 -6.87 6.41
CA TRP A 218 -12.29 -6.36 5.41
C TRP A 218 -12.49 -7.36 4.25
N ILE A 219 -11.42 -8.02 3.80
CA ILE A 219 -11.51 -9.10 2.82
C ILE A 219 -12.41 -10.23 3.35
N GLY A 220 -12.33 -10.52 4.66
CA GLY A 220 -13.09 -11.56 5.32
C GLY A 220 -12.39 -12.92 5.28
N ASN A 221 -12.80 -13.78 6.22
CA ASN A 221 -12.20 -15.10 6.38
C ASN A 221 -13.00 -16.22 5.69
N ASP A 222 -14.25 -15.96 5.30
CA ASP A 222 -15.16 -17.01 4.83
C ASP A 222 -15.83 -16.61 3.52
N ILE A 223 -15.85 -17.57 2.59
CA ILE A 223 -16.81 -17.61 1.50
C ILE A 223 -17.98 -18.44 2.04
N ASP A 224 -19.05 -17.76 2.49
CA ASP A 224 -20.32 -18.41 2.73
C ASP A 224 -20.98 -18.88 1.42
#